data_fba1c13fddde21c6b4a977bb0e5b63e9
#
_entry.id   fba1c13fddde21c6b4a977bb0e5b63e9
#
_cell.length_a   1.000
_cell.length_b   1.000
_cell.length_c   1.000
_cell.angle_alpha   90.00
_cell.angle_beta   90.00
_cell.angle_gamma   90.00
#
_symmetry.space_group_name_H-M   'P 1'
#
loop_
_entity.id
_entity.type
_entity.pdbx_description
1 polymer ?
#
loop_
_entity_poly.entity_id
_entity_poly.type
_entity_poly.pdbx_seq_one_letter_code
_entity_poly.pdbx_strand_id
1 'polypeptide(L)'
;INAMSLLGIEPVWVLPDGSAGELFSGRITAENVRRALEKTPGAKAVYLTSPDYFGVLSDIGAIADTAREFGVPLLVDCAHGAHLKFLEKDISPLALGASMSAESAHKTLPVLTGGAWLQIGDESFVPEIRRAMALFGSTSPSYPIMISLDLARDWLENNAGEFVRLSRRVQRTAELCRSLGLALPEGDCDPTRIAFDVRSFGFGGEDVGELLRGHGIEPEYAGLGKIILIPSVMNTDRDFDRLDEALKSIFSKAEPSGKKPVKVNAFLPQTAMTPREALLAECEYIDIDFALGRTAAEAY
;
A
#
# COMPACT_ATOMS: atom_id res chain seq x y z
N ILE A 1 3.37 10.03 -9.93
CA ILE A 1 3.49 11.48 -10.16
C ILE A 1 4.37 11.74 -11.38
N ASN A 2 5.61 11.21 -11.47
CA ASN A 2 6.55 11.50 -12.56
C ASN A 2 5.96 11.23 -13.96
N ALA A 3 5.26 10.11 -14.17
CA ALA A 3 4.59 9.83 -15.44
C ALA A 3 3.49 10.87 -15.75
N MET A 4 2.72 11.31 -14.77
CA MET A 4 1.72 12.38 -14.92
C MET A 4 2.40 13.69 -15.31
N SER A 5 3.50 14.04 -14.64
CA SER A 5 4.28 15.25 -14.96
C SER A 5 4.80 15.23 -16.39
N LEU A 6 5.37 14.12 -16.86
CA LEU A 6 5.86 13.95 -18.23
C LEU A 6 4.74 14.09 -19.28
N LEU A 7 3.56 13.56 -18.97
CA LEU A 7 2.40 13.60 -19.85
C LEU A 7 1.59 14.92 -19.75
N GLY A 8 1.95 15.81 -18.83
CA GLY A 8 1.21 17.06 -18.60
C GLY A 8 -0.17 16.82 -17.97
N ILE A 9 -0.32 15.76 -17.19
CA ILE A 9 -1.54 15.45 -16.44
C ILE A 9 -1.51 16.20 -15.11
N GLU A 10 -2.52 16.98 -14.85
CA GLU A 10 -2.70 17.67 -13.57
C GLU A 10 -3.53 16.80 -12.62
N PRO A 11 -2.95 16.32 -11.50
CA PRO A 11 -3.68 15.54 -10.53
C PRO A 11 -4.59 16.44 -9.68
N VAL A 12 -5.80 15.98 -9.44
CA VAL A 12 -6.69 16.52 -8.40
C VAL A 12 -6.64 15.58 -7.21
N TRP A 13 -6.08 16.07 -6.12
CA TRP A 13 -5.88 15.24 -4.93
C TRP A 13 -7.19 15.01 -4.17
N VAL A 14 -7.51 13.74 -3.96
CA VAL A 14 -8.63 13.32 -3.13
C VAL A 14 -8.08 12.94 -1.76
N LEU A 15 -8.59 13.62 -0.74
CA LEU A 15 -8.14 13.41 0.63
C LEU A 15 -9.19 12.63 1.42
N PRO A 16 -8.76 11.78 2.35
CA PRO A 16 -9.67 11.08 3.25
C PRO A 16 -10.37 12.10 4.17
N ASP A 17 -11.62 11.79 4.55
CA ASP A 17 -12.28 12.48 5.63
C ASP A 17 -11.68 12.02 6.96
N GLY A 18 -11.29 12.95 7.82
CA GLY A 18 -10.75 12.65 9.14
C GLY A 18 -9.51 13.45 9.51
N SER A 19 -9.09 13.37 10.75
CA SER A 19 -7.93 14.09 11.23
C SER A 19 -6.64 13.45 10.73
N ALA A 20 -5.79 14.25 10.15
CA ALA A 20 -4.39 13.94 9.93
C ALA A 20 -3.68 13.69 11.27
N GLY A 21 -3.81 12.55 11.82
CA GLY A 21 -3.26 12.23 13.15
C GLY A 21 -3.65 10.85 13.61
N GLU A 22 -4.39 10.16 12.77
CA GLU A 22 -4.67 8.75 12.98
C GLU A 22 -3.43 7.89 12.75
N LEU A 23 -3.39 6.79 13.45
CA LEU A 23 -2.24 5.90 13.58
C LEU A 23 -1.78 5.31 12.25
N PHE A 24 -2.69 5.24 11.29
CA PHE A 24 -2.48 4.61 9.98
C PHE A 24 -3.08 5.52 8.90
N SER A 25 -2.88 5.19 7.63
CA SER A 25 -3.34 6.01 6.52
C SER A 25 -4.87 6.20 6.51
N GLY A 26 -5.30 7.35 6.02
CA GLY A 26 -6.71 7.64 5.84
C GLY A 26 -7.31 6.84 4.68
N ARG A 27 -8.53 6.36 4.87
CA ARG A 27 -9.27 5.60 3.85
C ARG A 27 -9.98 6.56 2.90
N ILE A 28 -9.82 6.35 1.60
CA ILE A 28 -10.59 7.06 0.57
C ILE A 28 -11.93 6.35 0.40
N THR A 29 -13.01 7.12 0.46
CA THR A 29 -14.37 6.62 0.28
C THR A 29 -14.93 6.96 -1.11
N ALA A 30 -15.98 6.27 -1.54
CA ALA A 30 -16.70 6.60 -2.76
C ALA A 30 -17.25 8.02 -2.73
N GLU A 31 -17.66 8.53 -1.55
CA GLU A 31 -18.13 9.90 -1.39
C GLU A 31 -17.01 10.93 -1.57
N ASN A 32 -15.77 10.65 -1.12
CA ASN A 32 -14.63 11.51 -1.40
C ASN A 32 -14.38 11.62 -2.91
N VAL A 33 -14.46 10.48 -3.62
CA VAL A 33 -14.26 10.42 -5.07
C VAL A 33 -15.40 11.15 -5.79
N ARG A 34 -16.66 10.92 -5.39
CA ARG A 34 -17.84 11.61 -5.98
C ARG A 34 -17.70 13.13 -5.89
N ARG A 35 -17.43 13.64 -4.70
CA ARG A 35 -17.24 15.08 -4.48
C ARG A 35 -16.11 15.67 -5.32
N ALA A 36 -15.05 14.92 -5.57
CA ALA A 36 -13.95 15.38 -6.44
C ALA A 36 -14.36 15.37 -7.90
N LEU A 37 -15.05 14.35 -8.39
CA LEU A 37 -15.52 14.24 -9.77
C LEU A 37 -16.57 15.32 -10.10
N GLU A 38 -17.50 15.62 -9.18
CA GLU A 38 -18.48 16.71 -9.34
C GLU A 38 -17.80 18.08 -9.51
N LYS A 39 -16.68 18.30 -8.83
CA LYS A 39 -15.90 19.54 -8.91
C LYS A 39 -14.92 19.59 -10.08
N THR A 40 -14.71 18.45 -10.75
CA THR A 40 -13.71 18.33 -11.83
C THR A 40 -14.36 17.77 -13.10
N PRO A 41 -15.22 18.56 -13.78
CA PRO A 41 -15.77 18.15 -15.05
C PRO A 41 -14.66 17.89 -16.06
N GLY A 42 -14.65 16.71 -16.67
CA GLY A 42 -13.63 16.32 -17.66
C GLY A 42 -12.43 15.58 -17.07
N ALA A 43 -12.51 15.16 -15.81
CA ALA A 43 -11.58 14.16 -15.25
C ALA A 43 -11.47 12.96 -16.21
N LYS A 44 -10.26 12.42 -16.38
CA LYS A 44 -9.99 11.33 -17.34
C LYS A 44 -9.96 9.97 -16.70
N ALA A 45 -9.66 9.90 -15.41
CA ALA A 45 -9.60 8.66 -14.63
C ALA A 45 -9.65 8.97 -13.14
N VAL A 46 -10.03 7.98 -12.36
CA VAL A 46 -9.75 7.91 -10.92
C VAL A 46 -8.56 6.98 -10.74
N TYR A 47 -7.56 7.41 -9.98
CA TYR A 47 -6.39 6.61 -9.65
C TYR A 47 -6.21 6.58 -8.14
N LEU A 48 -6.03 5.40 -7.56
CA LEU A 48 -5.75 5.23 -6.14
C LEU A 48 -4.86 4.01 -5.86
N THR A 49 -4.22 4.01 -4.70
CA THR A 49 -3.44 2.87 -4.21
C THR A 49 -4.28 2.07 -3.20
N SER A 50 -4.43 0.76 -3.43
CA SER A 50 -5.12 -0.18 -2.52
C SER A 50 -4.64 -1.62 -2.76
N PRO A 51 -4.19 -2.34 -1.72
CA PRO A 51 -3.98 -1.86 -0.35
C PRO A 51 -2.88 -0.81 -0.26
N ASP A 52 -2.92 -0.01 0.78
CA ASP A 52 -1.81 0.87 1.09
C ASP A 52 -0.65 0.11 1.75
N TYR A 53 0.41 0.85 2.13
CA TYR A 53 1.61 0.23 2.72
C TYR A 53 1.33 -0.44 4.07
N PHE A 54 0.36 0.03 4.83
CA PHE A 54 -0.07 -0.58 6.10
C PHE A 54 -1.06 -1.73 5.92
N GLY A 55 -1.50 -1.99 4.70
CA GLY A 55 -2.48 -3.02 4.38
C GLY A 55 -3.94 -2.53 4.44
N VAL A 56 -4.20 -1.24 4.57
CA VAL A 56 -5.56 -0.70 4.57
C VAL A 56 -6.14 -0.78 3.17
N LEU A 57 -7.35 -1.34 3.08
CA LEU A 57 -8.10 -1.49 1.83
C LEU A 57 -9.11 -0.35 1.67
N SER A 58 -9.19 0.23 0.48
CA SER A 58 -10.29 1.10 0.09
C SER A 58 -11.46 0.26 -0.42
N ASP A 59 -12.68 0.78 -0.33
CA ASP A 59 -13.87 0.14 -0.93
C ASP A 59 -13.85 0.32 -2.45
N ILE A 60 -13.04 -0.54 -3.11
CA ILE A 60 -12.86 -0.50 -4.56
C ILE A 60 -14.19 -0.67 -5.30
N GLY A 61 -15.11 -1.51 -4.77
CA GLY A 61 -16.42 -1.74 -5.39
C GLY A 61 -17.25 -0.46 -5.47
N ALA A 62 -17.45 0.21 -4.34
CA ALA A 62 -18.21 1.46 -4.29
C ALA A 62 -17.53 2.59 -5.08
N ILE A 63 -16.18 2.63 -5.09
CA ILE A 63 -15.42 3.61 -5.87
C ILE A 63 -15.55 3.33 -7.36
N ALA A 64 -15.50 2.07 -7.79
CA ALA A 64 -15.68 1.66 -9.19
C ALA A 64 -17.08 2.01 -9.70
N ASP A 65 -18.12 1.77 -8.90
CA ASP A 65 -19.48 2.16 -9.25
C ASP A 65 -19.59 3.69 -9.41
N THR A 66 -19.02 4.44 -8.49
CA THR A 66 -18.97 5.91 -8.59
C THR A 66 -18.24 6.37 -9.85
N ALA A 67 -17.04 5.83 -10.12
CA ALA A 67 -16.28 6.19 -11.33
C ALA A 67 -17.09 5.90 -12.62
N ARG A 68 -17.79 4.77 -12.65
CA ARG A 68 -18.68 4.36 -13.77
C ARG A 68 -19.84 5.32 -13.97
N GLU A 69 -20.46 5.83 -12.90
CA GLU A 69 -21.53 6.83 -12.99
C GLU A 69 -21.06 8.12 -13.68
N PHE A 70 -19.80 8.50 -13.48
CA PHE A 70 -19.18 9.65 -14.13
C PHE A 70 -18.51 9.33 -15.48
N GLY A 71 -18.59 8.09 -15.94
CA GLY A 71 -18.03 7.66 -17.23
C GLY A 71 -16.51 7.68 -17.29
N VAL A 72 -15.83 7.52 -16.16
CA VAL A 72 -14.36 7.50 -16.06
C VAL A 72 -13.85 6.16 -15.57
N PRO A 73 -12.69 5.66 -16.06
CA PRO A 73 -12.09 4.42 -15.58
C PRO A 73 -11.53 4.58 -14.17
N LEU A 74 -11.59 3.47 -13.40
CA LEU A 74 -10.88 3.33 -12.14
C LEU A 74 -9.58 2.56 -12.37
N LEU A 75 -8.45 3.17 -12.04
CA LEU A 75 -7.10 2.60 -12.11
C LEU A 75 -6.60 2.38 -10.69
N VAL A 76 -6.16 1.15 -10.37
CA VAL A 76 -5.71 0.83 -9.02
C VAL A 76 -4.23 0.46 -9.04
N ASP A 77 -3.44 1.19 -8.26
CA ASP A 77 -2.11 0.75 -7.87
C ASP A 77 -2.26 -0.30 -6.76
N CYS A 78 -2.20 -1.55 -7.17
CA CYS A 78 -2.31 -2.71 -6.29
C CYS A 78 -0.92 -3.36 -6.04
N ALA A 79 0.11 -2.52 -5.94
CA ALA A 79 1.50 -3.00 -5.80
C ALA A 79 1.69 -3.95 -4.62
N HIS A 80 0.91 -3.83 -3.57
CA HIS A 80 0.96 -4.70 -2.40
C HIS A 80 -0.15 -5.75 -2.36
N GLY A 81 -0.93 -5.95 -3.43
CA GLY A 81 -2.13 -6.76 -3.41
C GLY A 81 -2.23 -7.85 -4.47
N ALA A 82 -1.15 -8.24 -5.14
CA ALA A 82 -1.19 -9.28 -6.18
C ALA A 82 -1.74 -10.63 -5.67
N HIS A 83 -1.70 -10.89 -4.37
CA HIS A 83 -2.25 -12.09 -3.72
C HIS A 83 -3.75 -12.02 -3.42
N LEU A 84 -4.38 -10.85 -3.48
CA LEU A 84 -5.79 -10.64 -3.07
C LEU A 84 -6.78 -11.48 -3.88
N LYS A 85 -6.41 -11.85 -5.09
CA LYS A 85 -7.17 -12.77 -5.95
C LYS A 85 -7.27 -14.18 -5.35
N PHE A 86 -6.26 -14.62 -4.61
CA PHE A 86 -6.09 -16.00 -4.13
C PHE A 86 -6.55 -16.21 -2.69
N LEU A 87 -7.20 -15.21 -2.10
CA LEU A 87 -7.84 -15.32 -0.79
C LEU A 87 -9.13 -16.16 -0.88
N GLU A 88 -9.73 -16.49 0.26
CA GLU A 88 -10.99 -17.24 0.33
C GLU A 88 -12.11 -16.58 -0.48
N LYS A 89 -12.15 -15.26 -0.49
CA LYS A 89 -12.95 -14.43 -1.41
C LYS A 89 -11.99 -13.63 -2.27
N ASP A 90 -12.19 -13.65 -3.58
CA ASP A 90 -11.46 -12.77 -4.50
C ASP A 90 -11.85 -11.32 -4.22
N ILE A 91 -10.91 -10.56 -3.68
CA ILE A 91 -11.05 -9.12 -3.40
C ILE A 91 -10.04 -8.30 -4.22
N SER A 92 -9.55 -8.88 -5.32
CA SER A 92 -8.70 -8.16 -6.26
C SER A 92 -9.44 -6.97 -6.89
N PRO A 93 -8.75 -5.89 -7.25
CA PRO A 93 -9.39 -4.72 -7.83
C PRO A 93 -10.27 -5.01 -9.04
N LEU A 94 -9.86 -5.95 -9.90
CA LEU A 94 -10.65 -6.32 -11.07
C LEU A 94 -11.93 -7.03 -10.70
N ALA A 95 -11.90 -7.95 -9.75
CA ALA A 95 -13.09 -8.63 -9.25
C ALA A 95 -14.10 -7.66 -8.62
N LEU A 96 -13.60 -6.53 -8.11
CA LEU A 96 -14.39 -5.45 -7.53
C LEU A 96 -14.76 -4.34 -8.52
N GLY A 97 -14.45 -4.48 -9.81
CA GLY A 97 -14.91 -3.59 -10.86
C GLY A 97 -13.94 -2.49 -11.30
N ALA A 98 -12.67 -2.53 -10.87
CA ALA A 98 -11.65 -1.65 -11.41
C ALA A 98 -11.40 -1.93 -12.90
N SER A 99 -11.15 -0.88 -13.68
CA SER A 99 -10.84 -0.99 -15.11
C SER A 99 -9.46 -1.59 -15.35
N MET A 100 -8.51 -1.30 -14.49
CA MET A 100 -7.14 -1.81 -14.54
C MET A 100 -6.53 -1.84 -13.13
N SER A 101 -5.58 -2.77 -12.92
CA SER A 101 -4.71 -2.74 -11.74
C SER A 101 -3.26 -3.04 -12.10
N ALA A 102 -2.33 -2.32 -11.47
CA ALA A 102 -0.90 -2.58 -11.55
C ALA A 102 -0.44 -3.30 -10.27
N GLU A 103 0.16 -4.47 -10.42
CA GLU A 103 0.47 -5.38 -9.31
C GLU A 103 1.96 -5.72 -9.31
N SER A 104 2.66 -5.39 -8.22
CA SER A 104 4.03 -5.84 -8.02
C SER A 104 4.03 -7.29 -7.54
N ALA A 105 3.99 -8.23 -8.46
CA ALA A 105 3.93 -9.66 -8.17
C ALA A 105 5.05 -10.10 -7.21
N HIS A 106 6.25 -9.52 -7.37
CA HIS A 106 7.43 -9.83 -6.56
C HIS A 106 7.32 -9.46 -5.08
N LYS A 107 6.32 -8.64 -4.69
CA LYS A 107 6.16 -8.25 -3.28
C LYS A 107 5.39 -9.28 -2.45
N THR A 108 4.46 -9.99 -3.07
CA THR A 108 3.53 -10.86 -2.34
C THR A 108 3.40 -12.27 -2.94
N LEU A 109 3.93 -12.49 -4.13
CA LEU A 109 3.93 -13.78 -4.82
C LEU A 109 5.37 -14.31 -4.96
N PRO A 110 5.58 -15.61 -5.22
CA PRO A 110 6.91 -16.20 -5.38
C PRO A 110 7.55 -15.82 -6.74
N VAL A 111 7.83 -14.54 -6.91
CA VAL A 111 8.35 -13.92 -8.14
C VAL A 111 9.65 -13.18 -7.82
N LEU A 112 10.61 -13.20 -8.74
CA LEU A 112 11.85 -12.44 -8.60
C LEU A 112 11.59 -10.93 -8.60
N THR A 113 12.40 -10.20 -7.84
CA THR A 113 12.31 -8.73 -7.73
C THR A 113 12.28 -8.06 -9.10
N GLY A 114 11.33 -7.15 -9.28
CA GLY A 114 11.05 -6.45 -10.53
C GLY A 114 9.92 -7.07 -11.35
N GLY A 115 9.45 -8.28 -11.01
CA GLY A 115 8.30 -8.90 -11.66
C GLY A 115 6.98 -8.22 -11.27
N ALA A 116 6.20 -7.82 -12.26
CA ALA A 116 4.93 -7.15 -12.08
C ALA A 116 3.92 -7.58 -13.15
N TRP A 117 2.64 -7.44 -12.83
CA TRP A 117 1.54 -7.64 -13.78
C TRP A 117 0.73 -6.35 -13.92
N LEU A 118 0.28 -6.10 -15.14
CA LEU A 118 -0.78 -5.15 -15.43
C LEU A 118 -2.03 -5.94 -15.78
N GLN A 119 -3.02 -5.89 -14.93
CA GLN A 119 -4.31 -6.54 -15.11
C GLN A 119 -5.28 -5.59 -15.79
N ILE A 120 -6.01 -6.08 -16.80
CA ILE A 120 -6.93 -5.28 -17.60
C ILE A 120 -8.32 -5.89 -17.47
N GLY A 121 -9.24 -5.15 -16.87
CA GLY A 121 -10.64 -5.54 -16.71
C GLY A 121 -11.53 -5.06 -17.87
N ASP A 122 -11.12 -4.00 -18.57
CA ASP A 122 -11.81 -3.47 -19.74
C ASP A 122 -10.93 -3.61 -20.99
N GLU A 123 -11.29 -4.55 -21.86
CA GLU A 123 -10.53 -4.88 -23.08
C GLU A 123 -10.42 -3.71 -24.06
N SER A 124 -11.29 -2.71 -23.97
CA SER A 124 -11.23 -1.54 -24.84
C SER A 124 -9.92 -0.76 -24.69
N PHE A 125 -9.25 -0.86 -23.55
CA PHE A 125 -7.96 -0.22 -23.28
C PHE A 125 -6.74 -0.98 -23.81
N VAL A 126 -6.89 -2.23 -24.28
CA VAL A 126 -5.75 -3.06 -24.70
C VAL A 126 -4.89 -2.40 -25.79
N PRO A 127 -5.45 -1.75 -26.85
CA PRO A 127 -4.62 -1.12 -27.88
C PRO A 127 -3.74 0.02 -27.32
N GLU A 128 -4.31 0.85 -26.45
CA GLU A 128 -3.63 1.99 -25.83
C GLU A 128 -2.57 1.51 -24.83
N ILE A 129 -2.86 0.48 -24.07
CA ILE A 129 -1.92 -0.13 -23.12
C ILE A 129 -0.71 -0.72 -23.85
N ARG A 130 -0.91 -1.41 -24.96
CA ARG A 130 0.21 -1.92 -25.77
C ARG A 130 1.11 -0.79 -26.27
N ARG A 131 0.51 0.33 -26.68
CA ARG A 131 1.27 1.51 -27.11
C ARG A 131 2.03 2.14 -25.94
N ALA A 132 1.40 2.28 -24.76
CA ALA A 132 2.05 2.79 -23.56
C ALA A 132 3.18 1.87 -23.08
N MET A 133 2.99 0.55 -23.11
CA MET A 133 4.03 -0.42 -22.79
C MET A 133 5.23 -0.34 -23.73
N ALA A 134 5.02 -0.05 -25.02
CA ALA A 134 6.10 0.16 -25.97
C ALA A 134 6.89 1.46 -25.70
N LEU A 135 6.27 2.45 -25.08
CA LEU A 135 6.93 3.73 -24.73
C LEU A 135 7.67 3.65 -23.39
N PHE A 136 7.09 3.02 -22.39
CA PHE A 136 7.58 3.03 -21.00
C PHE A 136 8.19 1.70 -20.55
N GLY A 137 7.90 0.61 -21.25
CA GLY A 137 8.44 -0.70 -20.96
C GLY A 137 9.87 -0.89 -21.51
N SER A 138 10.58 -1.87 -20.94
CA SER A 138 11.91 -2.23 -21.43
C SER A 138 11.83 -2.96 -22.77
N THR A 139 12.70 -2.61 -23.72
CA THR A 139 12.91 -3.37 -24.97
C THR A 139 13.79 -4.59 -24.79
N SER A 140 14.43 -4.73 -23.62
CA SER A 140 15.31 -5.84 -23.26
C SER A 140 14.89 -6.45 -21.93
N PRO A 141 13.74 -7.16 -21.87
CA PRO A 141 13.22 -7.71 -20.62
C PRO A 141 14.16 -8.78 -20.06
N SER A 142 14.20 -8.87 -18.73
CA SER A 142 14.94 -9.94 -18.04
C SER A 142 14.21 -11.27 -18.19
N TYR A 143 14.77 -12.20 -18.93
CA TYR A 143 14.23 -13.56 -19.07
C TYR A 143 14.05 -14.28 -17.72
N PRO A 144 15.00 -14.23 -16.75
CA PRO A 144 14.78 -14.82 -15.45
C PRO A 144 13.54 -14.27 -14.72
N ILE A 145 13.27 -12.96 -14.79
CA ILE A 145 12.06 -12.37 -14.21
C ILE A 145 10.81 -12.88 -14.94
N MET A 146 10.81 -12.92 -16.28
CA MET A 146 9.69 -13.44 -17.07
C MET A 146 9.41 -14.90 -16.74
N ILE A 147 10.45 -15.73 -16.63
CA ILE A 147 10.32 -17.14 -16.24
C ILE A 147 9.75 -17.24 -14.81
N SER A 148 10.20 -16.41 -13.87
CA SER A 148 9.68 -16.44 -12.51
C SER A 148 8.20 -16.06 -12.43
N LEU A 149 7.74 -15.14 -13.29
CA LEU A 149 6.32 -14.79 -13.40
C LEU A 149 5.48 -15.97 -13.93
N ASP A 150 5.97 -16.68 -14.95
CA ASP A 150 5.28 -17.84 -15.51
C ASP A 150 5.27 -19.04 -14.54
N LEU A 151 6.39 -19.31 -13.87
CA LEU A 151 6.48 -20.33 -12.83
C LEU A 151 5.55 -20.02 -11.64
N ALA A 152 5.45 -18.74 -11.24
CA ALA A 152 4.53 -18.34 -10.19
C ALA A 152 3.07 -18.56 -10.61
N ARG A 153 2.71 -18.26 -11.87
CA ARG A 153 1.38 -18.55 -12.40
C ARG A 153 1.04 -20.04 -12.30
N ASP A 154 1.95 -20.90 -12.77
CA ASP A 154 1.80 -22.36 -12.71
C ASP A 154 1.69 -22.86 -11.25
N TRP A 155 2.53 -22.32 -10.37
CA TRP A 155 2.46 -22.65 -8.94
C TRP A 155 1.12 -22.25 -8.32
N LEU A 156 0.59 -21.07 -8.63
CA LEU A 156 -0.67 -20.54 -8.10
C LEU A 156 -1.88 -21.38 -8.53
N GLU A 157 -1.87 -21.97 -9.72
CA GLU A 157 -2.96 -22.85 -10.17
C GLU A 157 -3.20 -24.04 -9.22
N ASN A 158 -2.14 -24.50 -8.54
CA ASN A 158 -2.19 -25.67 -7.67
C ASN A 158 -2.07 -25.34 -6.17
N ASN A 159 -1.64 -24.12 -5.81
CA ASN A 159 -1.29 -23.75 -4.43
C ASN A 159 -1.99 -22.47 -3.94
N ALA A 160 -3.05 -22.02 -4.59
CA ALA A 160 -3.78 -20.83 -4.16
C ALA A 160 -4.30 -20.93 -2.70
N GLY A 161 -4.62 -22.14 -2.23
CA GLY A 161 -5.03 -22.40 -0.85
C GLY A 161 -4.01 -22.00 0.22
N GLU A 162 -2.73 -21.84 -0.14
CA GLU A 162 -1.69 -21.38 0.78
C GLU A 162 -1.92 -19.94 1.25
N PHE A 163 -2.56 -19.09 0.44
CA PHE A 163 -2.93 -17.74 0.87
C PHE A 163 -4.06 -17.74 1.90
N VAL A 164 -4.98 -18.68 1.79
CA VAL A 164 -6.03 -18.89 2.80
C VAL A 164 -5.43 -19.38 4.11
N ARG A 165 -4.47 -20.32 4.05
CA ARG A 165 -3.71 -20.78 5.23
C ARG A 165 -2.95 -19.61 5.87
N LEU A 166 -2.24 -18.83 5.06
CA LEU A 166 -1.49 -17.66 5.51
C LEU A 166 -2.40 -16.65 6.21
N SER A 167 -3.51 -16.27 5.60
CA SER A 167 -4.45 -15.29 6.17
C SER A 167 -4.98 -15.73 7.53
N ARG A 168 -5.33 -17.01 7.69
CA ARG A 168 -5.78 -17.59 8.98
C ARG A 168 -4.68 -17.53 10.05
N ARG A 169 -3.43 -17.77 9.68
CA ARG A 169 -2.32 -17.69 10.61
C ARG A 169 -2.00 -16.26 11.02
N VAL A 170 -2.01 -15.34 10.05
CA VAL A 170 -1.87 -13.89 10.30
C VAL A 170 -2.97 -13.37 11.22
N GLN A 171 -4.21 -13.80 11.02
CA GLN A 171 -5.33 -13.42 11.88
C GLN A 171 -5.09 -13.81 13.34
N ARG A 172 -4.58 -15.02 13.61
CA ARG A 172 -4.26 -15.47 15.00
C ARG A 172 -3.19 -14.57 15.64
N THR A 173 -2.14 -14.24 14.90
CA THR A 173 -1.10 -13.30 15.38
C THR A 173 -1.67 -11.89 15.59
N ALA A 174 -2.57 -11.41 14.72
CA ALA A 174 -3.25 -10.14 14.92
C ALA A 174 -4.15 -10.13 16.17
N GLU A 175 -4.84 -11.23 16.47
CA GLU A 175 -5.60 -11.42 17.71
C GLU A 175 -4.68 -11.39 18.94
N LEU A 176 -3.51 -12.03 18.85
CA LEU A 176 -2.48 -11.94 19.90
C LEU A 176 -2.02 -10.49 20.08
N CYS A 177 -1.71 -9.76 19.03
CA CYS A 177 -1.33 -8.35 19.11
C CYS A 177 -2.39 -7.54 19.86
N ARG A 178 -3.69 -7.70 19.52
CA ARG A 178 -4.79 -7.03 20.24
C ARG A 178 -4.85 -7.42 21.70
N SER A 179 -4.67 -8.71 22.02
CA SER A 179 -4.66 -9.19 23.42
C SER A 179 -3.51 -8.64 24.25
N LEU A 180 -2.40 -8.29 23.59
CA LEU A 180 -1.26 -7.62 24.18
C LEU A 180 -1.44 -6.08 24.28
N GLY A 181 -2.56 -5.53 23.83
CA GLY A 181 -2.86 -4.10 23.88
C GLY A 181 -2.28 -3.26 22.73
N LEU A 182 -1.79 -3.91 21.69
CA LEU A 182 -1.29 -3.23 20.48
C LEU A 182 -2.46 -2.74 19.63
N ALA A 183 -2.37 -1.52 19.13
CA ALA A 183 -3.35 -0.95 18.21
C ALA A 183 -3.02 -1.37 16.76
N LEU A 184 -3.98 -1.95 16.08
CA LEU A 184 -3.89 -2.35 14.66
C LEU A 184 -4.75 -1.41 13.81
N PRO A 185 -4.53 -1.38 12.47
CA PRO A 185 -5.42 -0.66 11.56
C PRO A 185 -6.88 -1.10 11.72
N GLU A 186 -7.81 -0.16 11.63
CA GLU A 186 -9.24 -0.41 11.74
C GLU A 186 -9.87 -0.65 10.36
N GLY A 187 -11.02 -1.34 10.35
CA GLY A 187 -11.83 -1.61 9.16
C GLY A 187 -11.21 -2.68 8.25
N ASP A 188 -11.46 -2.59 6.93
CA ASP A 188 -11.01 -3.59 5.98
C ASP A 188 -9.52 -3.48 5.73
N CYS A 189 -8.81 -4.56 5.98
CA CYS A 189 -7.36 -4.64 5.82
C CYS A 189 -6.98 -5.93 5.09
N ASP A 190 -5.81 -5.92 4.46
CA ASP A 190 -5.19 -7.09 3.87
C ASP A 190 -5.00 -8.17 4.96
N PRO A 191 -5.67 -9.33 4.83
CA PRO A 191 -5.63 -10.37 5.86
C PRO A 191 -4.29 -11.10 5.96
N THR A 192 -3.34 -10.79 5.08
CA THR A 192 -1.99 -11.37 5.10
C THR A 192 -0.93 -10.42 5.66
N ARG A 193 -1.34 -9.22 6.11
CA ARG A 193 -0.44 -8.20 6.65
C ARG A 193 -0.64 -8.01 8.15
N ILE A 194 0.45 -7.78 8.85
CA ILE A 194 0.43 -7.43 10.27
C ILE A 194 1.03 -6.03 10.41
N ALA A 195 0.22 -5.08 10.82
CA ALA A 195 0.67 -3.73 11.15
C ALA A 195 0.17 -3.36 12.55
N PHE A 196 1.02 -2.75 13.38
CA PHE A 196 0.62 -2.32 14.71
C PHE A 196 1.41 -1.10 15.18
N ASP A 197 0.82 -0.38 16.12
CA ASP A 197 1.41 0.81 16.75
C ASP A 197 1.92 0.46 18.15
N VAL A 198 3.14 0.92 18.47
CA VAL A 198 3.83 0.64 19.73
C VAL A 198 3.93 1.86 20.64
N ARG A 199 3.47 3.03 20.20
CA ARG A 199 3.62 4.30 20.91
C ARG A 199 2.88 4.33 22.25
N SER A 200 1.78 3.58 22.37
CA SER A 200 1.04 3.45 23.65
C SER A 200 1.88 2.86 24.76
N PHE A 201 2.91 2.09 24.42
CA PHE A 201 3.87 1.51 25.36
C PHE A 201 5.11 2.39 25.59
N GLY A 202 5.20 3.53 24.90
CA GLY A 202 6.34 4.43 24.98
C GLY A 202 7.56 4.01 24.16
N PHE A 203 7.40 2.99 23.29
CA PHE A 203 8.46 2.54 22.40
C PHE A 203 8.50 3.36 21.10
N GLY A 204 9.69 3.56 20.55
CA GLY A 204 9.88 3.88 19.15
C GLY A 204 9.68 2.65 18.26
N GLY A 205 9.35 2.87 16.98
CA GLY A 205 9.25 1.76 16.02
C GLY A 205 10.59 1.08 15.81
N GLU A 206 11.66 1.86 15.71
CA GLU A 206 13.03 1.39 15.55
C GLU A 206 13.46 0.52 16.74
N ASP A 207 13.13 0.90 17.98
CA ASP A 207 13.47 0.13 19.19
C ASP A 207 12.84 -1.26 19.15
N VAL A 208 11.55 -1.32 18.78
CA VAL A 208 10.84 -2.61 18.64
C VAL A 208 11.37 -3.40 17.45
N GLY A 209 11.74 -2.72 16.35
CA GLY A 209 12.41 -3.37 15.22
C GLY A 209 13.69 -4.08 15.65
N GLU A 210 14.54 -3.46 16.45
CA GLU A 210 15.76 -4.08 16.98
C GLU A 210 15.46 -5.25 17.92
N LEU A 211 14.43 -5.13 18.77
CA LEU A 211 14.00 -6.24 19.61
C LEU A 211 13.53 -7.43 18.77
N LEU A 212 12.75 -7.20 17.71
CA LEU A 212 12.31 -8.26 16.80
C LEU A 212 13.49 -8.91 16.06
N ARG A 213 14.48 -8.12 15.60
CA ARG A 213 15.73 -8.66 15.01
C ARG A 213 16.50 -9.53 15.99
N GLY A 214 16.53 -9.15 17.28
CA GLY A 214 17.11 -9.96 18.35
C GLY A 214 16.45 -11.34 18.51
N HIS A 215 15.19 -11.49 18.08
CA HIS A 215 14.45 -12.75 17.99
C HIS A 215 14.55 -13.42 16.60
N GLY A 216 15.35 -12.89 15.67
CA GLY A 216 15.51 -13.39 14.31
C GLY A 216 14.32 -13.09 13.41
N ILE A 217 13.63 -11.97 13.65
CA ILE A 217 12.50 -11.49 12.86
C ILE A 217 12.86 -10.14 12.26
N GLU A 218 12.89 -10.06 10.94
CA GLU A 218 13.10 -8.81 10.21
C GLU A 218 11.76 -8.18 9.85
N PRO A 219 11.42 -6.99 10.39
CA PRO A 219 10.22 -6.27 9.98
C PRO A 219 10.40 -5.65 8.59
N GLU A 220 9.33 -5.56 7.82
CA GLU A 220 9.29 -4.79 6.57
C GLU A 220 9.50 -3.29 6.84
N TYR A 221 8.90 -2.80 7.92
CA TYR A 221 9.05 -1.43 8.36
C TYR A 221 9.05 -1.35 9.89
N ALA A 222 9.95 -0.54 10.42
CA ALA A 222 10.03 -0.19 11.83
C ALA A 222 10.42 1.29 11.94
N GLY A 223 9.47 2.15 12.26
CA GLY A 223 9.71 3.59 12.38
C GLY A 223 8.44 4.36 12.74
N LEU A 224 8.57 5.60 13.19
CA LEU A 224 7.47 6.46 13.61
C LEU A 224 6.49 5.81 14.59
N GLY A 225 6.99 4.89 15.42
CA GLY A 225 6.18 4.14 16.39
C GLY A 225 5.30 3.05 15.79
N LYS A 226 5.61 2.60 14.57
CA LYS A 226 4.84 1.57 13.85
C LYS A 226 5.73 0.45 13.38
N ILE A 227 5.16 -0.75 13.31
CA ILE A 227 5.79 -1.96 12.78
C ILE A 227 4.89 -2.50 11.68
N ILE A 228 5.50 -2.93 10.58
CA ILE A 228 4.84 -3.69 9.51
C ILE A 228 5.60 -4.98 9.31
N LEU A 229 4.87 -6.10 9.27
CA LEU A 229 5.35 -7.40 8.90
C LEU A 229 4.58 -7.88 7.67
N ILE A 230 5.30 -8.43 6.69
CA ILE A 230 4.72 -9.00 5.47
C ILE A 230 5.07 -10.49 5.42
N PRO A 231 4.32 -11.34 6.12
CA PRO A 231 4.49 -12.78 6.01
C PRO A 231 4.19 -13.26 4.58
N SER A 232 4.84 -14.32 4.17
CA SER A 232 4.66 -14.95 2.87
C SER A 232 4.13 -16.38 3.01
N VAL A 233 3.66 -16.94 1.90
CA VAL A 233 3.26 -18.35 1.83
C VAL A 233 4.40 -19.33 2.13
N MET A 234 5.65 -18.85 2.11
CA MET A 234 6.82 -19.66 2.44
C MET A 234 7.12 -19.71 3.93
N ASN A 235 6.47 -18.86 4.75
CA ASN A 235 6.62 -18.93 6.19
C ASN A 235 5.91 -20.16 6.77
N THR A 236 6.62 -20.87 7.65
CA THR A 236 6.13 -22.04 8.34
C THR A 236 5.40 -21.67 9.64
N ASP A 237 4.68 -22.61 10.23
CA ASP A 237 4.09 -22.42 11.57
C ASP A 237 5.15 -22.10 12.63
N ARG A 238 6.35 -22.69 12.52
CA ARG A 238 7.48 -22.39 13.42
C ARG A 238 7.94 -20.93 13.34
N ASP A 239 7.87 -20.32 12.16
CA ASP A 239 8.24 -18.90 12.00
C ASP A 239 7.20 -18.01 12.70
N PHE A 240 5.92 -18.34 12.58
CA PHE A 240 4.86 -17.65 13.29
C PHE A 240 4.89 -17.88 14.80
N ASP A 241 5.21 -19.10 15.25
CA ASP A 241 5.36 -19.39 16.68
C ASP A 241 6.50 -18.57 17.28
N ARG A 242 7.63 -18.44 16.56
CA ARG A 242 8.73 -17.53 16.93
C ARG A 242 8.27 -16.08 17.03
N LEU A 243 7.46 -15.62 16.08
CA LEU A 243 6.90 -14.27 16.10
C LEU A 243 5.98 -14.07 17.31
N ASP A 244 5.07 -15.00 17.56
CA ASP A 244 4.14 -14.94 18.68
C ASP A 244 4.88 -14.94 20.04
N GLU A 245 5.96 -15.72 20.17
CA GLU A 245 6.82 -15.75 21.35
C GLU A 245 7.58 -14.41 21.53
N ALA A 246 8.12 -13.87 20.44
CA ALA A 246 8.79 -12.56 20.46
C ALA A 246 7.83 -11.44 20.91
N LEU A 247 6.63 -11.39 20.34
CA LEU A 247 5.61 -10.41 20.71
C LEU A 247 5.22 -10.53 22.19
N LYS A 248 5.02 -11.76 22.69
CA LYS A 248 4.76 -11.98 24.11
C LYS A 248 5.93 -11.54 24.98
N SER A 249 7.17 -11.88 24.59
CA SER A 249 8.37 -11.50 25.34
C SER A 249 8.53 -9.98 25.45
N ILE A 250 8.23 -9.24 24.38
CA ILE A 250 8.38 -7.78 24.31
C ILE A 250 7.26 -7.07 25.08
N PHE A 251 6.00 -7.51 24.89
CA PHE A 251 4.83 -6.72 25.32
C PHE A 251 4.10 -7.25 26.55
N SER A 252 4.26 -8.53 26.97
CA SER A 252 3.50 -9.06 28.11
C SER A 252 3.84 -8.41 29.45
N LYS A 253 5.00 -7.81 29.59
CA LYS A 253 5.46 -7.08 30.80
C LYS A 253 5.54 -5.57 30.58
N ALA A 254 5.25 -5.10 29.40
CA ALA A 254 5.26 -3.68 29.09
C ALA A 254 3.94 -3.07 29.55
N GLU A 255 4.02 -2.09 30.45
CA GLU A 255 2.84 -1.31 30.83
C GLU A 255 2.61 -0.18 29.82
N PRO A 256 1.33 0.09 29.47
CA PRO A 256 1.03 1.27 28.67
C PRO A 256 1.59 2.53 29.34
N SER A 257 2.35 3.32 28.60
CA SER A 257 3.05 4.51 29.14
C SER A 257 2.11 5.61 29.63
N GLY A 258 0.80 5.49 29.37
CA GLY A 258 -0.18 6.53 29.63
C GLY A 258 0.00 7.81 28.78
N LYS A 259 1.08 7.90 28.02
CA LYS A 259 1.32 9.02 27.10
C LYS A 259 0.46 8.84 25.85
N LYS A 260 -0.37 9.82 25.55
CA LYS A 260 -1.06 9.83 24.25
C LYS A 260 -0.03 9.99 23.15
N PRO A 261 -0.15 9.24 22.05
CA PRO A 261 0.68 9.45 20.88
C PRO A 261 0.67 10.93 20.47
N VAL A 262 1.82 11.47 20.12
CA VAL A 262 1.89 12.84 19.59
C VAL A 262 1.09 12.87 18.29
N LYS A 263 0.04 13.68 18.26
CA LYS A 263 -0.70 13.93 17.02
C LYS A 263 0.23 14.69 16.08
N VAL A 264 0.58 14.07 14.98
CA VAL A 264 1.23 14.78 13.87
C VAL A 264 0.11 15.54 13.16
N ASN A 265 0.13 16.87 13.27
CA ASN A 265 -0.77 17.69 12.49
C ASN A 265 -0.28 17.67 11.04
N ALA A 266 -0.83 16.78 10.22
CA ALA A 266 -0.65 16.91 8.79
C ALA A 266 -1.47 18.14 8.34
N PHE A 267 -0.80 19.06 7.70
CA PHE A 267 -1.44 20.16 6.99
C PHE A 267 -1.21 19.96 5.50
N LEU A 268 -2.19 20.35 4.72
CA LEU A 268 -2.03 20.34 3.27
C LEU A 268 -1.09 21.49 2.89
N PRO A 269 0.00 21.19 2.19
CA PRO A 269 0.84 22.25 1.67
C PRO A 269 0.05 23.06 0.61
N GLN A 270 0.32 24.34 0.55
CA GLN A 270 -0.21 25.17 -0.54
C GLN A 270 0.52 24.80 -1.83
N THR A 271 -0.24 24.46 -2.87
CA THR A 271 0.33 24.18 -4.18
C THR A 271 0.90 25.48 -4.78
N ALA A 272 2.21 25.48 -5.03
CA ALA A 272 2.91 26.62 -5.61
C ALA A 272 3.01 26.51 -7.15
N MET A 273 3.07 25.29 -7.69
CA MET A 273 3.18 25.03 -9.13
C MET A 273 2.68 23.62 -9.44
N THR A 274 2.44 23.33 -10.72
CA THR A 274 2.06 21.97 -11.15
C THR A 274 3.23 20.98 -10.99
N PRO A 275 2.97 19.67 -10.88
CA PRO A 275 4.03 18.67 -10.86
C PRO A 275 4.97 18.72 -12.08
N ARG A 276 4.44 19.10 -13.25
CA ARG A 276 5.26 19.26 -14.46
C ARG A 276 6.18 20.47 -14.38
N GLU A 277 5.68 21.60 -13.92
CA GLU A 277 6.50 22.80 -13.71
C GLU A 277 7.59 22.52 -12.70
N ALA A 278 7.28 21.85 -11.59
CA ALA A 278 8.25 21.47 -10.58
C ALA A 278 9.33 20.51 -11.13
N LEU A 279 8.94 19.52 -11.93
CA LEU A 279 9.88 18.56 -12.54
C LEU A 279 10.86 19.24 -13.51
N LEU A 280 10.44 20.29 -14.20
CA LEU A 280 11.24 20.99 -15.23
C LEU A 280 11.92 22.26 -14.69
N ALA A 281 11.63 22.66 -13.45
CA ALA A 281 12.24 23.81 -12.82
C ALA A 281 13.71 23.56 -12.48
N GLU A 282 14.50 24.61 -12.46
CA GLU A 282 15.80 24.56 -11.80
C GLU A 282 15.62 24.37 -10.29
N CYS A 283 16.36 23.43 -9.72
CA CYS A 283 16.31 23.14 -8.29
C CYS A 283 17.74 23.05 -7.71
N GLU A 284 17.84 23.28 -6.42
CA GLU A 284 19.07 23.17 -5.65
C GLU A 284 18.84 22.35 -4.38
N TYR A 285 19.86 21.66 -3.91
CA TYR A 285 19.85 21.00 -2.61
C TYR A 285 20.35 21.98 -1.57
N ILE A 286 19.58 22.19 -0.51
CA ILE A 286 19.94 23.05 0.61
C ILE A 286 19.75 22.31 1.92
N ASP A 287 20.49 22.72 2.94
CA ASP A 287 20.27 22.19 4.28
C ASP A 287 18.87 22.58 4.79
N ILE A 288 18.24 21.68 5.55
CA ILE A 288 16.88 21.86 6.10
C ILE A 288 16.77 23.13 6.93
N ASP A 289 17.84 23.52 7.62
CA ASP A 289 17.90 24.74 8.45
C ASP A 289 17.72 26.03 7.61
N PHE A 290 18.00 25.96 6.31
CA PHE A 290 17.82 27.07 5.36
C PHE A 290 16.60 26.93 4.46
N ALA A 291 15.77 25.90 4.68
CA ALA A 291 14.61 25.59 3.85
C ALA A 291 13.40 26.51 4.10
N LEU A 292 13.38 27.22 5.23
CA LEU A 292 12.24 28.06 5.59
C LEU A 292 11.98 29.16 4.53
N GLY A 293 10.75 29.22 4.01
CA GLY A 293 10.35 30.16 2.97
C GLY A 293 10.70 29.72 1.55
N ARG A 294 11.24 28.51 1.37
CA ARG A 294 11.52 27.91 0.05
C ARG A 294 10.36 27.03 -0.38
N THR A 295 10.21 26.86 -1.69
CA THR A 295 9.25 25.91 -2.26
C THR A 295 9.90 24.55 -2.38
N ALA A 296 9.30 23.52 -1.77
CA ALA A 296 9.78 22.15 -1.91
C ALA A 296 9.57 21.65 -3.34
N ALA A 297 10.62 21.10 -3.96
CA ALA A 297 10.54 20.49 -5.28
C ALA A 297 9.93 19.09 -5.24
N GLU A 298 10.06 18.42 -4.10
CA GLU A 298 9.49 17.10 -3.83
C GLU A 298 8.75 17.09 -2.48
N ALA A 299 7.81 16.15 -2.31
CA ALA A 299 7.18 15.92 -1.01
C ALA A 299 8.13 15.12 -0.11
N TYR A 300 8.39 15.59 1.09
CA TYR A 300 9.16 14.92 2.12
C TYR A 300 8.27 14.52 3.28
#